data_d24b3de725189995c6e4acdb4f46ee1e
#
_entry.id   d24b3de725189995c6e4acdb4f46ee1e
#
_cell.length_a   1.000
_cell.length_b   1.000
_cell.length_c   1.000
_cell.angle_alpha   90.00
_cell.angle_beta   90.00
_cell.angle_gamma   90.00
#
_symmetry.space_group_name_H-M   'P 1'
#
loop_
_entity.id
_entity.type
_entity.pdbx_description
1 polymer ?
#
loop_
_entity_poly.entity_id
_entity_poly.type
_entity_poly.pdbx_seq_one_letter_code
_entity_poly.pdbx_strand_id
1 'polypeptide(L)'
;LTGLPGRRAFNQTLQRARGTFSIAMVDVDHFKSFNDTHGHDTGDDVLRLVASRLARVGDGGQAFRYGGEEFAVVFLDRPAAACVDAVEALRQRIEDTRMQLRDRSTRSRDDEAGRQQRGRGGSGQVVQVTVSIGLADSRTDPRPLAVVKAADQALYAAKGAGRNQVHASADAQTASR
;
A
#
# COMPACT_ATOMS: atom_id res chain seq x y z
N LEU A 1 10.29 3.29 -9.90
CA LEU A 1 10.36 3.76 -8.51
C LEU A 1 10.24 2.61 -7.52
N THR A 2 9.14 1.86 -7.51
CA THR A 2 8.79 0.87 -6.46
C THR A 2 9.20 -0.58 -6.77
N GLY A 3 9.53 -0.91 -8.01
CA GLY A 3 9.82 -2.26 -8.46
C GLY A 3 8.58 -3.17 -8.65
N LEU A 4 7.40 -2.74 -8.19
CA LEU A 4 6.16 -3.49 -8.41
C LEU A 4 5.69 -3.37 -9.87
N PRO A 5 5.03 -4.40 -10.42
CA PRO A 5 4.32 -4.29 -11.68
C PRO A 5 3.27 -3.18 -11.63
N GLY A 6 3.07 -2.47 -12.75
CA GLY A 6 2.12 -1.36 -12.81
C GLY A 6 0.70 -1.78 -13.20
N ARG A 7 -0.17 -0.77 -13.41
CA ARG A 7 -1.58 -0.92 -13.76
C ARG A 7 -1.84 -1.80 -14.98
N ARG A 8 -0.95 -1.76 -15.99
CA ARG A 8 -1.08 -2.63 -17.17
C ARG A 8 -0.98 -4.11 -16.79
N ALA A 9 -0.01 -4.46 -15.95
CA ALA A 9 0.16 -5.84 -15.48
C ALA A 9 -1.01 -6.26 -14.58
N PHE A 10 -1.52 -5.38 -13.71
CA PHE A 10 -2.74 -5.59 -12.93
C PHE A 10 -3.92 -5.96 -13.84
N ASN A 11 -4.20 -5.17 -14.87
CA ASN A 11 -5.29 -5.44 -15.81
C ASN A 11 -5.11 -6.77 -16.54
N GLN A 12 -3.88 -7.12 -16.95
CA GLN A 12 -3.58 -8.41 -17.59
C GLN A 12 -3.81 -9.58 -16.63
N THR A 13 -3.47 -9.44 -15.35
CA THR A 13 -3.75 -10.46 -14.34
C THR A 13 -5.25 -10.68 -14.19
N LEU A 14 -6.04 -9.61 -14.10
CA LEU A 14 -7.49 -9.70 -13.99
C LEU A 14 -8.17 -10.30 -15.23
N GLN A 15 -7.68 -10.01 -16.44
CA GLN A 15 -8.19 -10.61 -17.67
C GLN A 15 -7.97 -12.14 -17.72
N ARG A 16 -6.95 -12.63 -17.03
CA ARG A 16 -6.60 -14.06 -16.94
C ARG A 16 -7.24 -14.75 -15.73
N ALA A 17 -7.75 -13.98 -14.77
CA ALA A 17 -8.42 -14.54 -13.61
C ALA A 17 -9.60 -15.44 -14.03
N ARG A 18 -9.69 -16.59 -13.41
CA ARG A 18 -10.80 -17.53 -13.57
C ARG A 18 -11.27 -17.93 -12.18
N GLY A 19 -12.52 -18.32 -12.06
CA GLY A 19 -13.07 -18.67 -10.74
C GLY A 19 -13.17 -17.45 -9.80
N THR A 20 -13.07 -17.70 -8.51
CA THR A 20 -13.14 -16.67 -7.47
C THR A 20 -11.81 -15.94 -7.35
N PHE A 21 -11.83 -14.63 -7.34
CA PHE A 21 -10.65 -13.81 -7.04
C PHE A 21 -11.04 -12.63 -6.17
N SER A 22 -10.07 -12.11 -5.42
CA SER A 22 -10.24 -10.93 -4.58
C SER A 22 -9.25 -9.83 -4.95
N ILE A 23 -9.67 -8.59 -4.73
CA ILE A 23 -8.87 -7.39 -4.94
C ILE A 23 -8.87 -6.58 -3.66
N ALA A 24 -7.66 -6.24 -3.17
CA ALA A 24 -7.46 -5.23 -2.15
C ALA A 24 -6.91 -3.96 -2.81
N MET A 25 -7.68 -2.87 -2.77
CA MET A 25 -7.20 -1.54 -3.14
C MET A 25 -6.59 -0.87 -1.93
N VAL A 26 -5.39 -0.35 -2.06
CA VAL A 26 -4.56 0.19 -0.98
C VAL A 26 -4.16 1.62 -1.31
N ASP A 27 -4.27 2.52 -0.36
CA ASP A 27 -3.88 3.92 -0.53
C ASP A 27 -3.12 4.41 0.71
N VAL A 28 -2.05 5.16 0.47
CA VAL A 28 -1.21 5.71 1.54
C VAL A 28 -1.91 6.89 2.19
N ASP A 29 -2.22 6.77 3.48
CA ASP A 29 -2.95 7.78 4.22
C ASP A 29 -2.15 9.09 4.31
N HIS A 30 -2.85 10.20 4.03
CA HIS A 30 -2.29 11.56 4.13
C HIS A 30 -1.04 11.80 3.26
N PHE A 31 -0.83 11.04 2.17
CA PHE A 31 0.39 11.10 1.37
C PHE A 31 0.68 12.48 0.79
N LYS A 32 -0.36 13.21 0.34
CA LYS A 32 -0.19 14.59 -0.14
C LYS A 32 0.35 15.50 0.97
N SER A 33 -0.25 15.47 2.15
CA SER A 33 0.22 16.28 3.31
C SER A 33 1.63 15.89 3.74
N PHE A 34 1.96 14.60 3.64
CA PHE A 34 3.32 14.11 3.88
C PHE A 34 4.34 14.73 2.90
N ASN A 35 4.00 14.74 1.60
CA ASN A 35 4.84 15.36 0.57
C ASN A 35 4.98 16.87 0.77
N ASP A 36 3.88 17.55 1.12
CA ASP A 36 3.89 19.00 1.38
C ASP A 36 4.81 19.35 2.56
N THR A 37 4.94 18.45 3.53
CA THR A 37 5.78 18.66 4.74
C THR A 37 7.23 18.21 4.52
N HIS A 38 7.46 17.07 3.87
CA HIS A 38 8.77 16.39 3.82
C HIS A 38 9.42 16.37 2.42
N GLY A 39 8.70 16.88 1.42
CA GLY A 39 9.14 16.88 0.02
C GLY A 39 8.90 15.57 -0.72
N HIS A 40 8.85 15.66 -2.04
CA HIS A 40 8.54 14.53 -2.93
C HIS A 40 9.58 13.39 -2.86
N ASP A 41 10.86 13.72 -2.67
CA ASP A 41 11.91 12.70 -2.55
C ASP A 41 11.68 11.77 -1.34
N THR A 42 11.25 12.36 -0.21
CA THR A 42 10.89 11.61 0.99
C THR A 42 9.60 10.80 0.78
N GLY A 43 8.64 11.36 0.07
CA GLY A 43 7.45 10.64 -0.37
C GLY A 43 7.78 9.43 -1.26
N ASP A 44 8.75 9.56 -2.14
CA ASP A 44 9.25 8.45 -2.95
C ASP A 44 9.84 7.32 -2.08
N ASP A 45 10.54 7.66 -1.00
CA ASP A 45 11.06 6.67 -0.05
C ASP A 45 9.90 5.97 0.71
N VAL A 46 8.83 6.70 1.05
CA VAL A 46 7.58 6.10 1.60
C VAL A 46 6.96 5.12 0.61
N LEU A 47 6.82 5.49 -0.66
CA LEU A 47 6.26 4.61 -1.69
C LEU A 47 7.11 3.33 -1.88
N ARG A 48 8.45 3.44 -1.84
CA ARG A 48 9.36 2.29 -1.88
C ARG A 48 9.17 1.39 -0.67
N LEU A 49 9.02 1.98 0.52
CA LEU A 49 8.77 1.26 1.76
C LEU A 49 7.47 0.46 1.67
N VAL A 50 6.35 1.13 1.37
CA VAL A 50 5.03 0.50 1.24
C VAL A 50 5.07 -0.62 0.21
N ALA A 51 5.63 -0.37 -0.97
CA ALA A 51 5.78 -1.38 -2.02
C ALA A 51 6.59 -2.60 -1.55
N SER A 52 7.66 -2.41 -0.77
CA SER A 52 8.47 -3.50 -0.23
C SER A 52 7.69 -4.39 0.74
N ARG A 53 6.70 -3.84 1.45
CA ARG A 53 5.81 -4.59 2.34
C ARG A 53 4.73 -5.32 1.54
N LEU A 54 4.14 -4.63 0.55
CA LEU A 54 3.16 -5.21 -0.37
C LEU A 54 3.72 -6.41 -1.16
N ALA A 55 4.98 -6.33 -1.61
CA ALA A 55 5.66 -7.42 -2.31
C ALA A 55 5.77 -8.71 -1.48
N ARG A 56 5.57 -8.62 -0.16
CA ARG A 56 5.64 -9.75 0.79
C ARG A 56 4.28 -10.07 1.40
N VAL A 57 3.19 -9.69 0.73
CA VAL A 57 1.85 -10.07 1.17
C VAL A 57 1.72 -11.60 1.15
N GLY A 58 1.10 -12.15 2.20
CA GLY A 58 0.87 -13.59 2.33
C GLY A 58 -0.21 -14.11 1.37
N ASP A 59 -0.51 -15.39 1.51
CA ASP A 59 -1.64 -16.06 0.87
C ASP A 59 -1.67 -16.03 -0.67
N GLY A 60 -0.50 -15.92 -1.30
CA GLY A 60 -0.37 -15.88 -2.75
C GLY A 60 -0.82 -14.56 -3.38
N GLY A 61 -0.96 -13.50 -2.59
CA GLY A 61 -1.28 -12.16 -3.08
C GLY A 61 -0.22 -11.63 -4.04
N GLN A 62 -0.66 -11.03 -5.13
CA GLN A 62 0.19 -10.37 -6.12
C GLN A 62 0.00 -8.86 -6.01
N ALA A 63 1.07 -8.13 -5.71
CA ALA A 63 1.03 -6.68 -5.51
C ALA A 63 1.37 -5.90 -6.79
N PHE A 64 0.68 -4.78 -6.96
CA PHE A 64 0.82 -3.89 -8.13
C PHE A 64 0.83 -2.43 -7.67
N ARG A 65 1.55 -1.57 -8.39
CA ARG A 65 1.36 -0.12 -8.27
C ARG A 65 0.26 0.32 -9.21
N TYR A 66 -0.89 0.71 -8.65
CA TYR A 66 -2.09 1.04 -9.43
C TYR A 66 -2.09 2.50 -9.89
N GLY A 67 -1.62 3.43 -9.06
CA GLY A 67 -1.56 4.87 -9.32
C GLY A 67 -0.37 5.54 -8.65
N GLY A 68 -0.45 6.83 -8.40
CA GLY A 68 0.58 7.63 -7.74
C GLY A 68 0.96 7.08 -6.37
N GLU A 69 -0.01 7.11 -5.45
CA GLU A 69 0.07 6.62 -4.06
C GLU A 69 -0.81 5.39 -3.83
N GLU A 70 -1.44 4.89 -4.91
CA GLU A 70 -2.38 3.78 -4.89
C GLU A 70 -1.70 2.48 -5.32
N PHE A 71 -2.00 1.43 -4.60
CA PHE A 71 -1.55 0.07 -4.88
C PHE A 71 -2.75 -0.88 -4.92
N ALA A 72 -2.55 -2.05 -5.50
CA ALA A 72 -3.53 -3.12 -5.50
C ALA A 72 -2.86 -4.45 -5.17
N VAL A 73 -3.60 -5.35 -4.54
CA VAL A 73 -3.21 -6.75 -4.37
C VAL A 73 -4.33 -7.62 -4.97
N VAL A 74 -3.95 -8.59 -5.78
CA VAL A 74 -4.86 -9.58 -6.37
C VAL A 74 -4.59 -10.93 -5.73
N PHE A 75 -5.63 -11.59 -5.26
CA PHE A 75 -5.61 -12.95 -4.76
C PHE A 75 -6.45 -13.82 -5.70
N LEU A 76 -5.80 -14.73 -6.41
CA LEU A 76 -6.48 -15.69 -7.29
C LEU A 76 -6.97 -16.90 -6.48
N ASP A 77 -8.12 -17.45 -6.88
CA ASP A 77 -8.76 -18.60 -6.25
C ASP A 77 -9.06 -18.44 -4.75
N ARG A 78 -9.29 -17.19 -4.32
CA ARG A 78 -9.58 -16.86 -2.91
C ARG A 78 -10.73 -15.87 -2.80
N PRO A 79 -11.72 -16.13 -1.92
CA PRO A 79 -12.73 -15.15 -1.54
C PRO A 79 -12.16 -14.11 -0.58
N ALA A 80 -12.76 -12.92 -0.51
CA ALA A 80 -12.31 -11.82 0.35
C ALA A 80 -12.17 -12.24 1.82
N ALA A 81 -13.11 -13.03 2.34
CA ALA A 81 -13.06 -13.51 3.73
C ALA A 81 -11.78 -14.31 4.05
N ALA A 82 -11.23 -15.04 3.07
CA ALA A 82 -9.97 -15.78 3.23
C ALA A 82 -8.72 -14.90 3.09
N CYS A 83 -8.86 -13.63 2.71
CA CYS A 83 -7.76 -12.70 2.51
C CYS A 83 -7.64 -11.65 3.63
N VAL A 84 -8.65 -11.52 4.50
CA VAL A 84 -8.73 -10.48 5.55
C VAL A 84 -7.50 -10.49 6.44
N ASP A 85 -7.09 -11.64 6.95
CA ASP A 85 -5.96 -11.76 7.87
C ASP A 85 -4.63 -11.36 7.21
N ALA A 86 -4.43 -11.76 5.95
CA ALA A 86 -3.23 -11.40 5.19
C ALA A 86 -3.16 -9.89 4.91
N VAL A 87 -4.31 -9.28 4.59
CA VAL A 87 -4.43 -7.85 4.31
C VAL A 87 -4.29 -7.03 5.59
N GLU A 88 -4.86 -7.47 6.71
CA GLU A 88 -4.71 -6.81 8.01
C GLU A 88 -3.27 -6.92 8.53
N ALA A 89 -2.64 -8.09 8.42
CA ALA A 89 -1.23 -8.26 8.76
C ALA A 89 -0.31 -7.38 7.90
N LEU A 90 -0.67 -7.13 6.62
CA LEU A 90 0.03 -6.20 5.76
C LEU A 90 -0.11 -4.76 6.25
N ARG A 91 -1.35 -4.31 6.56
CA ARG A 91 -1.62 -2.98 7.11
C ARG A 91 -0.80 -2.73 8.37
N GLN A 92 -0.85 -3.65 9.34
CA GLN A 92 -0.09 -3.57 10.59
C GLN A 92 1.40 -3.49 10.35
N ARG A 93 1.95 -4.30 9.45
CA ARG A 93 3.38 -4.26 9.09
C ARG A 93 3.82 -2.92 8.51
N ILE A 94 2.94 -2.24 7.77
CA ILE A 94 3.21 -0.90 7.26
C ILE A 94 3.17 0.09 8.43
N GLU A 95 2.13 0.06 9.24
CA GLU A 95 1.96 0.91 10.43
C GLU A 95 3.14 0.79 11.40
N ASP A 96 3.62 -0.42 11.70
CA ASP A 96 4.73 -0.67 12.62
C ASP A 96 6.09 -0.24 12.07
N THR A 97 6.16 0.06 10.76
CA THR A 97 7.43 0.43 10.15
C THR A 97 7.78 1.88 10.42
N ARG A 98 8.87 2.08 11.14
CA ARG A 98 9.46 3.40 11.39
C ARG A 98 10.51 3.69 10.33
N MET A 99 10.35 4.80 9.62
CA MET A 99 11.30 5.28 8.64
C MET A 99 12.09 6.45 9.20
N GLN A 100 13.41 6.33 9.22
CA GLN A 100 14.30 7.42 9.62
C GLN A 100 14.55 8.32 8.41
N LEU A 101 14.15 9.58 8.51
CA LEU A 101 14.43 10.57 7.48
C LEU A 101 15.92 10.92 7.51
N ARG A 102 16.57 10.80 6.36
CA ARG A 102 17.95 11.27 6.21
C ARG A 102 17.91 12.78 6.05
N ASP A 103 18.64 13.50 6.91
CA ASP A 103 18.85 14.92 6.72
C ASP A 103 19.70 15.14 5.45
N ARG A 104 19.05 15.59 4.38
CA ARG A 104 19.69 15.89 3.10
C ARG A 104 20.22 17.31 3.02
N SER A 105 19.99 18.13 4.05
CA SER A 105 20.44 19.55 4.08
C SER A 105 21.96 19.71 4.13
N THR A 106 22.70 18.62 4.45
CA THR A 106 24.16 18.62 4.54
C THR A 106 24.89 18.29 3.24
N ARG A 107 24.17 18.04 2.11
CA ARG A 107 24.81 17.64 0.83
C ARG A 107 25.16 18.80 -0.11
N SER A 108 24.92 20.05 0.23
CA SER A 108 25.15 21.17 -0.66
C SER A 108 26.22 22.17 -0.22
N ARG A 109 27.11 21.80 0.70
CA ARG A 109 28.33 22.57 0.98
C ARG A 109 29.46 21.65 1.40
N ASP A 110 30.58 21.70 0.65
CA ASP A 110 31.92 21.23 1.00
C ASP A 110 32.27 19.77 0.67
N ASP A 111 32.68 19.54 -0.57
CA ASP A 111 33.39 18.31 -1.00
C ASP A 111 34.83 18.21 -0.46
N GLU A 112 35.33 19.13 0.33
CA GLU A 112 36.74 19.08 0.83
C GLU A 112 36.93 19.03 2.34
N ALA A 113 35.94 19.31 3.19
CA ALA A 113 36.07 19.25 4.65
C ALA A 113 35.53 17.98 5.30
N GLY A 114 34.99 17.05 4.54
CA GLY A 114 34.15 15.92 5.00
C GLY A 114 34.88 14.69 5.55
N ARG A 115 36.20 14.67 5.72
CA ARG A 115 36.92 13.47 6.14
C ARG A 115 37.14 13.28 7.65
N GLN A 116 36.81 14.24 8.48
CA GLN A 116 37.13 14.17 9.92
C GLN A 116 35.97 14.12 10.92
N GLN A 117 34.71 14.04 10.48
CA GLN A 117 33.58 13.93 11.43
C GLN A 117 32.63 12.75 11.16
N ARG A 118 33.19 11.55 11.07
CA ARG A 118 32.43 10.30 11.21
C ARG A 118 32.26 10.02 12.70
N GLY A 119 31.17 10.54 13.32
CA GLY A 119 30.97 10.21 14.73
C GLY A 119 29.96 11.03 15.50
N ARG A 120 28.98 11.69 14.87
CA ARG A 120 27.84 12.21 15.61
C ARG A 120 26.56 11.86 14.85
N GLY A 121 25.79 10.92 15.42
CA GLY A 121 24.48 10.54 14.93
C GLY A 121 23.58 11.77 14.82
N GLY A 122 23.31 12.19 13.59
CA GLY A 122 22.25 13.13 13.33
C GLY A 122 20.95 12.50 13.83
N SER A 123 20.22 13.19 14.70
CA SER A 123 18.88 12.83 15.15
C SER A 123 17.92 12.96 13.96
N GLY A 124 17.97 11.98 13.06
CA GLY A 124 17.04 11.93 11.94
C GLY A 124 15.62 11.81 12.48
N GLN A 125 14.73 12.66 11.98
CA GLN A 125 13.31 12.57 12.30
C GLN A 125 12.80 11.17 11.92
N VAL A 126 12.12 10.50 12.84
CA VAL A 126 11.44 9.22 12.58
C VAL A 126 10.00 9.53 12.17
N VAL A 127 9.59 9.02 11.03
CA VAL A 127 8.21 9.12 10.54
C VAL A 127 7.59 7.73 10.42
N GLN A 128 6.28 7.70 10.50
CA GLN A 128 5.45 6.52 10.36
C GLN A 128 4.33 6.86 9.39
N VAL A 129 3.96 5.91 8.55
CA VAL A 129 2.86 6.06 7.60
C VAL A 129 1.88 4.91 7.77
N THR A 130 0.63 5.16 7.45
CA THR A 130 -0.43 4.15 7.47
C THR A 130 -1.04 4.01 6.08
N VAL A 131 -1.82 2.97 5.90
CA VAL A 131 -2.59 2.72 4.69
C VAL A 131 -4.03 2.39 5.03
N SER A 132 -4.95 2.84 4.20
CA SER A 132 -6.32 2.37 4.19
C SER A 132 -6.50 1.34 3.09
N ILE A 133 -7.30 0.32 3.33
CA ILE A 133 -7.47 -0.80 2.42
C ILE A 133 -8.95 -1.13 2.24
N GLY A 134 -9.36 -1.27 0.98
CA GLY A 134 -10.68 -1.78 0.61
C GLY A 134 -10.57 -3.14 -0.06
N LEU A 135 -11.30 -4.14 0.42
CA LEU A 135 -11.26 -5.52 -0.04
C LEU A 135 -12.62 -5.95 -0.63
N ALA A 136 -12.61 -6.55 -1.81
CA ALA A 136 -13.79 -7.12 -2.46
C ALA A 136 -13.44 -8.38 -3.23
N ASP A 137 -14.43 -9.23 -3.51
CA ASP A 137 -14.25 -10.42 -4.34
C ASP A 137 -15.28 -10.54 -5.47
N SER A 138 -15.03 -11.50 -6.37
CA SER A 138 -15.81 -11.72 -7.58
C SER A 138 -17.07 -12.57 -7.39
N ARG A 139 -17.45 -12.94 -6.17
CA ARG A 139 -18.61 -13.80 -5.91
C ARG A 139 -19.94 -13.10 -6.16
N THR A 140 -20.01 -11.79 -5.89
CA THR A 140 -21.21 -10.99 -6.13
C THR A 140 -21.31 -10.58 -7.61
N ASP A 141 -20.19 -10.16 -8.20
CA ASP A 141 -20.12 -9.80 -9.62
C ASP A 141 -18.75 -10.22 -10.17
N PRO A 142 -18.70 -11.22 -11.08
CA PRO A 142 -17.44 -11.76 -11.57
C PRO A 142 -16.72 -10.83 -12.55
N ARG A 143 -17.31 -9.71 -12.94
CA ARG A 143 -16.67 -8.76 -13.85
C ARG A 143 -15.54 -8.02 -13.12
N PRO A 144 -14.30 -8.07 -13.62
CA PRO A 144 -13.16 -7.47 -12.93
C PRO A 144 -13.36 -6.00 -12.54
N LEU A 145 -13.96 -5.20 -13.43
CA LEU A 145 -14.23 -3.77 -13.15
C LEU A 145 -15.24 -3.58 -12.02
N ALA A 146 -16.20 -4.48 -11.86
CA ALA A 146 -17.15 -4.43 -10.76
C ALA A 146 -16.47 -4.71 -9.42
N VAL A 147 -15.56 -5.69 -9.38
CA VAL A 147 -14.76 -6.01 -8.18
C VAL A 147 -13.83 -4.84 -7.81
N VAL A 148 -13.15 -4.24 -8.78
CA VAL A 148 -12.33 -3.04 -8.55
C VAL A 148 -13.20 -1.93 -7.95
N LYS A 149 -14.36 -1.64 -8.54
CA LYS A 149 -15.28 -0.61 -8.03
C LYS A 149 -15.74 -0.91 -6.60
N ALA A 150 -16.07 -2.16 -6.29
CA ALA A 150 -16.47 -2.55 -4.93
C ALA A 150 -15.32 -2.40 -3.92
N ALA A 151 -14.09 -2.76 -4.30
CA ALA A 151 -12.90 -2.53 -3.48
C ALA A 151 -12.62 -1.04 -3.27
N ASP A 152 -12.76 -0.20 -4.32
CA ASP A 152 -12.61 1.26 -4.20
C ASP A 152 -13.66 1.87 -3.26
N GLN A 153 -14.92 1.41 -3.32
CA GLN A 153 -15.96 1.85 -2.40
C GLN A 153 -15.64 1.48 -0.95
N ALA A 154 -15.14 0.26 -0.72
CA ALA A 154 -14.69 -0.19 0.59
C ALA A 154 -13.49 0.63 1.09
N LEU A 155 -12.53 0.95 0.21
CA LEU A 155 -11.40 1.84 0.52
C LEU A 155 -11.88 3.24 0.91
N TYR A 156 -12.84 3.80 0.17
CA TYR A 156 -13.43 5.09 0.52
C TYR A 156 -14.09 5.05 1.91
N ALA A 157 -14.82 3.98 2.23
CA ALA A 157 -15.41 3.78 3.55
C ALA A 157 -14.34 3.70 4.65
N ALA A 158 -13.23 2.97 4.41
CA ALA A 158 -12.10 2.91 5.34
C ALA A 158 -11.49 4.29 5.60
N LYS A 159 -11.30 5.10 4.55
CA LYS A 159 -10.82 6.48 4.69
C LYS A 159 -11.81 7.36 5.48
N GLY A 160 -13.11 7.21 5.24
CA GLY A 160 -14.17 7.95 5.94
C GLY A 160 -14.32 7.55 7.40
N ALA A 161 -14.04 6.30 7.75
CA ALA A 161 -14.14 5.77 9.11
C ALA A 161 -12.89 6.04 10.00
N GLY A 162 -11.93 6.84 9.52
CA GLY A 162 -10.77 7.26 10.31
C GLY A 162 -9.43 6.78 9.76
N ARG A 163 -9.40 6.16 8.58
CA ARG A 163 -8.18 5.62 7.93
C ARG A 163 -7.52 4.47 8.70
N ASN A 164 -6.32 4.08 8.27
CA ASN A 164 -5.51 3.03 8.91
C ASN A 164 -6.30 1.76 9.27
N GLN A 165 -7.09 1.26 8.33
CA GLN A 165 -7.97 0.11 8.53
C GLN A 165 -8.30 -0.60 7.22
N VAL A 166 -8.78 -1.84 7.36
CA VAL A 166 -9.29 -2.66 6.28
C VAL A 166 -10.82 -2.65 6.33
N HIS A 167 -11.46 -2.32 5.20
CA HIS A 167 -12.88 -2.52 5.01
C HIS A 167 -13.11 -3.56 3.90
N ALA A 168 -13.93 -4.55 4.17
CA ALA A 168 -14.44 -5.44 3.14
C ALA A 168 -15.77 -4.90 2.59
N SER A 169 -16.03 -5.12 1.29
CA SER A 169 -17.34 -4.79 0.70
C SER A 169 -18.47 -5.51 1.46
N ALA A 170 -19.65 -4.91 1.50
CA ALA A 170 -20.80 -5.44 2.26
C ALA A 170 -21.12 -6.90 1.91
N ASP A 171 -20.94 -7.27 0.64
CA ASP A 171 -21.21 -8.62 0.14
C ASP A 171 -20.15 -9.64 0.59
N ALA A 172 -18.93 -9.19 0.88
CA ALA A 172 -17.86 -10.04 1.40
C ALA A 172 -18.02 -10.36 2.90
N GLN A 173 -18.77 -9.53 3.63
CA GLN A 173 -19.03 -9.70 5.08
C GLN A 173 -20.12 -10.74 5.36
N THR A 174 -21.08 -10.94 4.45
CA THR A 174 -22.21 -11.85 4.64
C THR A 174 -21.85 -13.33 4.48
N ALA A 175 -20.71 -13.67 3.94
CA ALA A 175 -20.29 -15.05 3.68
C ALA A 175 -19.51 -15.72 4.84
N SER A 176 -19.40 -15.06 5.99
CA SER A 176 -18.74 -15.58 7.22
C SER A 176 -19.71 -16.02 8.30
N ARG A 177 -20.99 -16.29 7.97
CA ARG A 177 -21.97 -16.88 8.89
C ARG A 177 -22.39 -18.26 8.46
#